data_29582d15dec47c0f48aed5c5d486eb1b
#
_entry.id   29582d15dec47c0f48aed5c5d486eb1b
#
_cell.length_a   1.000
_cell.length_b   1.000
_cell.length_c   1.000
_cell.angle_alpha   90.00
_cell.angle_beta   90.00
_cell.angle_gamma   90.00
#
_symmetry.space_group_name_H-M   'P 1'
#
loop_
_entity.id
_entity.type
_entity.pdbx_description
1 polymer ?
#
loop_
_entity_poly.entity_id
_entity_poly.type
_entity_poly.pdbx_seq_one_letter_code
_entity_poly.pdbx_strand_id
1 'polypeptide(L)'
;VEMNNLNKRMGELRGIDANAGVWARVLGGKGSSDSYKHKFTHIQTGFDKQSHLSNAELFTGVTVTHTSTDIEGKIGSTNGDVKSIGAGVYATALFDNGFYLDTIAKYVKNNHKFDYAFKEMKLDFKSQQYHTHSFYLGGEVGYRFNLGSGYVEPQAEVIYVKNSQANLADNGHKLTIKASNGLVGRLGVNAGKTFEIGQSKATAWAGIGYQWDIAKRNEILVDGISASNSKKDARMLMDLGLNIRANNKLSIGLSLEGSVFGKYNTDLSVNSNIRYSF
;
A
#
# COMPACT_ATOMS: atom_id res chain seq x y z
N VAL A 1 -0.01 3.08 1.17
CA VAL A 1 1.14 3.14 0.25
C VAL A 1 2.04 1.93 0.45
N GLU A 2 2.51 1.65 1.66
CA GLU A 2 3.43 0.54 1.97
C GLU A 2 2.85 -0.85 1.66
N MET A 3 1.54 -0.98 1.77
CA MET A 3 0.82 -2.21 1.46
C MET A 3 -0.12 -1.97 0.29
N ASN A 4 -0.12 -2.87 -0.66
CA ASN A 4 -0.98 -2.79 -1.83
C ASN A 4 -1.28 -4.20 -2.32
N ASN A 5 -2.38 -4.38 -3.05
CA ASN A 5 -2.79 -5.69 -3.53
C ASN A 5 -1.74 -6.29 -4.50
N LEU A 6 -1.83 -7.60 -4.69
CA LEU A 6 -0.87 -8.37 -5.49
C LEU A 6 -0.68 -7.80 -6.91
N ASN A 7 -1.77 -7.53 -7.62
CA ASN A 7 -1.71 -7.06 -9.00
C ASN A 7 -1.00 -5.70 -9.13
N LYS A 8 -1.28 -4.77 -8.22
CA LYS A 8 -0.61 -3.46 -8.20
C LYS A 8 0.86 -3.55 -7.82
N ARG A 9 1.23 -4.51 -6.98
CA ARG A 9 2.60 -4.71 -6.53
C ARG A 9 3.46 -5.40 -7.57
N MET A 10 3.02 -6.51 -8.10
CA MET A 10 3.82 -7.42 -8.93
C MET A 10 3.30 -7.55 -10.37
N GLY A 11 2.14 -6.99 -10.69
CA GLY A 11 1.47 -7.16 -11.98
C GLY A 11 0.82 -8.55 -12.11
N GLU A 12 0.56 -8.96 -13.35
CA GLU A 12 -0.04 -10.26 -13.65
C GLU A 12 1.03 -11.36 -13.63
N LEU A 13 0.94 -12.23 -12.64
CA LEU A 13 1.89 -13.35 -12.46
C LEU A 13 1.41 -14.65 -13.11
N ARG A 14 0.12 -14.79 -13.41
CA ARG A 14 -0.42 -16.03 -14.01
C ARG A 14 0.18 -16.31 -15.38
N GLY A 15 0.59 -17.56 -15.59
CA GLY A 15 1.20 -18.01 -16.84
C GLY A 15 2.64 -17.53 -17.03
N ILE A 16 3.34 -17.10 -15.97
CA ILE A 16 4.79 -16.96 -15.96
C ILE A 16 5.36 -18.36 -15.73
N ASP A 17 6.30 -18.76 -16.58
CA ASP A 17 7.07 -19.99 -16.47
C ASP A 17 8.56 -19.61 -16.43
N ALA A 18 9.10 -19.56 -15.23
CA ALA A 18 10.47 -19.12 -14.94
C ALA A 18 10.95 -19.74 -13.63
N ASN A 19 12.25 -19.59 -13.35
CA ASN A 19 12.83 -20.04 -12.08
C ASN A 19 12.86 -18.90 -11.05
N ALA A 20 13.03 -17.67 -11.51
CA ALA A 20 13.16 -16.50 -10.68
C ALA A 20 12.67 -15.23 -11.40
N GLY A 21 12.52 -14.15 -10.67
CA GLY A 21 12.19 -12.86 -11.24
C GLY A 21 12.67 -11.70 -10.38
N VAL A 22 12.93 -10.58 -11.05
CA VAL A 22 13.15 -9.29 -10.44
C VAL A 22 12.04 -8.34 -10.87
N TRP A 23 11.61 -7.48 -9.99
CA TRP A 23 10.59 -6.51 -10.31
C TRP A 23 10.84 -5.17 -9.59
N ALA A 24 10.33 -4.14 -10.18
CA ALA A 24 10.33 -2.81 -9.61
C ALA A 24 8.95 -2.16 -9.79
N ARG A 25 8.61 -1.29 -8.86
CA ARG A 25 7.36 -0.54 -8.86
C ARG A 25 7.60 0.89 -8.42
N VAL A 26 6.93 1.82 -9.08
CA VAL A 26 6.84 3.23 -8.68
C VAL A 26 5.37 3.59 -8.55
N LEU A 27 5.01 4.16 -7.40
CA LEU A 27 3.67 4.62 -7.09
C LEU A 27 3.77 6.08 -6.63
N GLY A 28 3.07 6.97 -7.30
CA GLY A 28 2.95 8.37 -6.90
C GLY A 28 1.49 8.77 -6.80
N GLY A 29 1.17 9.66 -5.87
CA GLY A 29 -0.20 10.11 -5.72
C GLY A 29 -0.37 11.28 -4.78
N LYS A 30 -1.60 11.73 -4.71
CA LYS A 30 -2.07 12.76 -3.79
C LYS A 30 -3.37 12.32 -3.16
N GLY A 31 -3.59 12.80 -1.97
CA GLY A 31 -4.83 12.56 -1.24
C GLY A 31 -5.14 13.66 -0.26
N SER A 32 -6.33 13.61 0.29
CA SER A 32 -6.84 14.63 1.17
C SER A 32 -7.70 14.06 2.29
N SER A 33 -7.76 14.80 3.37
CA SER A 33 -8.69 14.64 4.48
C SER A 33 -9.30 15.99 4.85
N ASP A 34 -10.14 16.02 5.86
CA ASP A 34 -10.69 17.28 6.39
C ASP A 34 -9.59 18.20 6.93
N SER A 35 -8.52 17.62 7.48
CA SER A 35 -7.47 18.36 8.22
C SER A 35 -6.20 18.62 7.42
N TYR A 36 -5.89 17.84 6.40
CA TYR A 36 -4.64 17.96 5.63
C TYR A 36 -4.75 17.43 4.21
N LYS A 37 -3.79 17.83 3.37
CA LYS A 37 -3.48 17.25 2.07
C LYS A 37 -2.13 16.56 2.15
N HIS A 38 -1.91 15.57 1.30
CA HIS A 38 -0.60 14.93 1.20
C HIS A 38 -0.29 14.54 -0.23
N LYS A 39 1.00 14.46 -0.52
CA LYS A 39 1.56 13.90 -1.75
C LYS A 39 2.55 12.82 -1.34
N PHE A 40 2.64 11.77 -2.12
CA PHE A 40 3.58 10.69 -1.84
C PHE A 40 4.21 10.13 -3.11
N THR A 41 5.42 9.62 -2.95
CA THR A 41 6.10 8.78 -3.92
C THR A 41 6.63 7.56 -3.21
N HIS A 42 6.37 6.38 -3.76
CA HIS A 42 6.79 5.10 -3.22
C HIS A 42 7.50 4.29 -4.30
N ILE A 43 8.70 3.83 -4.01
CA ILE A 43 9.48 2.96 -4.87
C ILE A 43 9.66 1.65 -4.14
N GLN A 44 9.43 0.55 -4.83
CA GLN A 44 9.58 -0.79 -4.29
C GLN A 44 10.24 -1.69 -5.33
N THR A 45 11.19 -2.49 -4.90
CA THR A 45 11.83 -3.51 -5.74
C THR A 45 11.82 -4.83 -5.01
N GLY A 46 11.83 -5.91 -5.77
CA GLY A 46 11.85 -7.26 -5.22
C GLY A 46 12.53 -8.26 -6.12
N PHE A 47 12.92 -9.34 -5.50
CA PHE A 47 13.45 -10.54 -6.14
C PHE A 47 12.72 -11.74 -5.57
N ASP A 48 12.31 -12.66 -6.42
CA ASP A 48 11.67 -13.90 -6.01
C ASP A 48 12.18 -15.11 -6.79
N LYS A 49 11.99 -16.25 -6.13
CA LYS A 49 12.11 -17.57 -6.74
C LYS A 49 10.71 -18.10 -7.05
N GLN A 50 10.52 -18.63 -8.24
CA GLN A 50 9.34 -19.38 -8.61
C GLN A 50 9.58 -20.87 -8.37
N SER A 51 8.61 -21.54 -7.76
CA SER A 51 8.61 -22.98 -7.52
C SER A 51 7.31 -23.58 -8.05
N HIS A 52 7.44 -24.62 -8.85
CA HIS A 52 6.30 -25.33 -9.42
C HIS A 52 5.85 -26.41 -8.45
N LEU A 53 4.63 -26.29 -7.94
CA LEU A 53 3.98 -27.30 -7.12
C LEU A 53 3.00 -28.09 -7.99
N SER A 54 2.51 -29.21 -7.50
CA SER A 54 1.61 -30.09 -8.27
C SER A 54 0.30 -29.43 -8.72
N ASN A 55 -0.14 -28.38 -8.03
CA ASN A 55 -1.40 -27.67 -8.27
C ASN A 55 -1.31 -26.16 -8.10
N ALA A 56 -0.11 -25.61 -8.00
CA ALA A 56 0.11 -24.18 -7.81
C ALA A 56 1.51 -23.73 -8.23
N GLU A 57 1.61 -22.47 -8.61
CA GLU A 57 2.86 -21.73 -8.76
C GLU A 57 3.12 -20.92 -7.49
N LEU A 58 4.27 -21.12 -6.87
CA LEU A 58 4.68 -20.43 -5.64
C LEU A 58 5.83 -19.45 -5.91
N PHE A 59 5.61 -18.18 -5.63
CA PHE A 59 6.61 -17.12 -5.67
C PHE A 59 7.00 -16.76 -4.25
N THR A 60 8.27 -16.91 -3.88
CA THR A 60 8.80 -16.53 -2.57
C THR A 60 9.94 -15.55 -2.75
N GLY A 61 9.89 -14.42 -2.06
CA GLY A 61 10.83 -13.36 -2.34
C GLY A 61 11.06 -12.37 -1.22
N VAL A 62 11.98 -11.46 -1.51
CA VAL A 62 12.36 -10.33 -0.66
C VAL A 62 12.09 -9.02 -1.37
N THR A 63 11.84 -7.98 -0.62
CA THR A 63 11.56 -6.64 -1.16
C THR A 63 12.18 -5.55 -0.32
N VAL A 64 12.54 -4.45 -0.96
CA VAL A 64 12.95 -3.20 -0.32
C VAL A 64 12.08 -2.06 -0.82
N THR A 65 11.86 -1.07 0.04
CA THR A 65 10.99 0.07 -0.26
C THR A 65 11.62 1.38 0.16
N HIS A 66 11.31 2.43 -0.57
CA HIS A 66 11.55 3.81 -0.20
C HIS A 66 10.29 4.64 -0.44
N THR A 67 9.87 5.40 0.57
CA THR A 67 8.67 6.26 0.48
C THR A 67 9.01 7.67 0.91
N SER A 68 8.52 8.65 0.19
CA SER A 68 8.53 10.07 0.57
C SER A 68 7.10 10.57 0.58
N THR A 69 6.71 11.22 1.66
CA THR A 69 5.36 11.79 1.82
C THR A 69 5.48 13.20 2.36
N ASP A 70 4.88 14.15 1.65
CA ASP A 70 4.72 15.55 2.08
C ASP A 70 3.29 15.74 2.59
N ILE A 71 3.15 16.38 3.75
CA ILE A 71 1.87 16.62 4.41
C ILE A 71 1.72 18.12 4.62
N GLU A 72 0.62 18.68 4.11
CA GLU A 72 0.24 20.07 4.25
C GLU A 72 -1.09 20.16 5.01
N GLY A 73 -1.04 20.74 6.19
CA GLY A 73 -2.22 20.96 7.00
C GLY A 73 -3.11 22.07 6.46
N LYS A 74 -4.42 21.88 6.54
CA LYS A 74 -5.41 22.92 6.25
C LYS A 74 -5.60 23.77 7.49
N ILE A 75 -5.52 25.11 7.34
CA ILE A 75 -5.86 26.12 8.39
C ILE A 75 -5.06 25.91 9.69
N GLY A 76 -3.75 26.21 9.67
CA GLY A 76 -2.88 26.28 10.85
C GLY A 76 -2.79 24.95 11.61
N SER A 77 -2.72 23.88 10.91
CA SER A 77 -2.51 22.54 11.39
C SER A 77 -1.10 22.05 11.03
N THR A 78 -0.80 20.84 11.41
CA THR A 78 0.47 20.16 11.25
C THR A 78 0.95 20.11 9.80
N ASN A 79 2.18 20.57 9.54
CA ASN A 79 2.86 20.42 8.26
C ASN A 79 4.12 19.57 8.44
N GLY A 80 4.54 18.85 7.42
CA GLY A 80 5.80 18.14 7.48
C GLY A 80 6.01 17.12 6.39
N ASP A 81 7.09 16.38 6.53
CA ASP A 81 7.45 15.29 5.63
C ASP A 81 7.82 14.02 6.39
N VAL A 82 7.59 12.90 5.73
CA VAL A 82 8.00 11.58 6.19
C VAL A 82 8.79 10.89 5.08
N LYS A 83 10.01 10.47 5.40
CA LYS A 83 10.82 9.63 4.54
C LYS A 83 11.00 8.28 5.18
N SER A 84 10.69 7.24 4.44
CA SER A 84 10.69 5.86 4.95
C SER A 84 11.57 4.96 4.10
N ILE A 85 12.23 4.02 4.75
CA ILE A 85 12.95 2.93 4.11
C ILE A 85 12.55 1.63 4.78
N GLY A 86 12.29 0.60 3.99
CA GLY A 86 11.82 -0.67 4.49
C GLY A 86 12.36 -1.87 3.74
N ALA A 87 12.26 -3.01 4.39
CA ALA A 87 12.54 -4.32 3.81
C ALA A 87 11.47 -5.31 4.23
N GLY A 88 11.25 -6.34 3.43
CA GLY A 88 10.26 -7.35 3.71
C GLY A 88 10.46 -8.64 2.95
N VAL A 89 9.63 -9.60 3.30
CA VAL A 89 9.53 -10.91 2.65
C VAL A 89 8.09 -11.14 2.20
N TYR A 90 7.90 -11.91 1.15
CA TYR A 90 6.57 -12.25 0.65
C TYR A 90 6.50 -13.65 0.08
N ALA A 91 5.30 -14.18 0.05
CA ALA A 91 4.98 -15.44 -0.60
C ALA A 91 3.61 -15.32 -1.30
N THR A 92 3.57 -15.72 -2.57
CA THR A 92 2.37 -15.70 -3.41
C THR A 92 2.18 -17.08 -4.01
N ALA A 93 1.04 -17.70 -3.74
CA ALA A 93 0.64 -18.98 -4.35
C ALA A 93 -0.53 -18.75 -5.31
N LEU A 94 -0.35 -19.15 -6.57
CA LEU A 94 -1.35 -19.12 -7.62
C LEU A 94 -1.78 -20.54 -7.93
N PHE A 95 -2.98 -20.93 -7.56
CA PHE A 95 -3.49 -22.28 -7.77
C PHE A 95 -4.11 -22.43 -9.16
N ASP A 96 -4.02 -23.63 -9.73
CA ASP A 96 -4.52 -23.95 -11.06
C ASP A 96 -6.04 -23.79 -11.17
N ASN A 97 -6.76 -23.92 -10.04
CA ASN A 97 -8.22 -23.75 -9.99
C ASN A 97 -8.67 -22.28 -10.03
N GLY A 98 -7.74 -21.31 -10.07
CA GLY A 98 -8.03 -19.89 -10.08
C GLY A 98 -7.93 -19.19 -8.70
N PHE A 99 -7.85 -19.95 -7.60
CA PHE A 99 -7.59 -19.38 -6.28
C PHE A 99 -6.17 -18.81 -6.18
N TYR A 100 -5.97 -17.80 -5.39
CA TYR A 100 -4.64 -17.33 -5.00
C TYR A 100 -4.59 -16.88 -3.54
N LEU A 101 -3.39 -16.98 -2.99
CA LEU A 101 -3.04 -16.45 -1.67
C LEU A 101 -1.76 -15.64 -1.80
N ASP A 102 -1.77 -14.43 -1.28
CA ASP A 102 -0.60 -13.57 -1.19
C ASP A 102 -0.37 -13.12 0.25
N THR A 103 0.87 -13.17 0.70
CA THR A 103 1.27 -12.73 2.04
C THR A 103 2.53 -11.90 1.97
N ILE A 104 2.60 -10.86 2.80
CA ILE A 104 3.78 -9.99 2.89
C ILE A 104 3.99 -9.52 4.32
N ALA A 105 5.23 -9.54 4.77
CA ALA A 105 5.67 -8.93 6.03
C ALA A 105 6.77 -7.92 5.74
N LYS A 106 6.66 -6.70 6.30
CA LYS A 106 7.61 -5.60 6.10
C LYS A 106 7.96 -4.93 7.40
N TYR A 107 9.21 -4.52 7.51
CA TYR A 107 9.70 -3.63 8.55
C TYR A 107 10.18 -2.33 7.92
N VAL A 108 9.71 -1.19 8.44
CA VAL A 108 9.94 0.14 7.86
C VAL A 108 10.41 1.10 8.93
N LYS A 109 11.51 1.79 8.67
CA LYS A 109 11.97 2.93 9.47
C LYS A 109 11.46 4.22 8.84
N ASN A 110 10.79 5.05 9.64
CA ASN A 110 10.22 6.32 9.22
C ASN A 110 11.00 7.46 9.87
N ASN A 111 11.44 8.41 9.08
CA ASN A 111 12.05 9.65 9.52
C ASN A 111 11.01 10.77 9.33
N HIS A 112 10.61 11.38 10.43
CA HIS A 112 9.59 12.42 10.48
C HIS A 112 10.24 13.78 10.69
N LYS A 113 9.73 14.79 9.97
CA LYS A 113 10.06 16.18 10.18
C LYS A 113 8.77 16.99 10.13
N PHE A 114 8.35 17.54 11.28
CA PHE A 114 7.03 18.16 11.42
C PHE A 114 7.06 19.43 12.24
N ASP A 115 6.15 20.33 11.88
CA ASP A 115 5.64 21.40 12.73
C ASP A 115 4.24 20.98 13.20
N TYR A 116 4.04 20.87 14.50
CA TYR A 116 2.74 20.53 15.09
C TYR A 116 2.11 21.79 15.70
N ALA A 117 0.84 22.06 15.38
CA ALA A 117 0.05 23.13 15.98
C ALA A 117 -1.21 22.57 16.63
N PHE A 118 -1.35 22.79 17.93
CA PHE A 118 -2.50 22.39 18.74
C PHE A 118 -3.29 23.64 19.13
N LYS A 119 -4.20 24.08 18.26
CA LYS A 119 -4.95 25.35 18.41
C LYS A 119 -5.74 25.43 19.70
N GLU A 120 -6.39 24.37 20.12
CA GLU A 120 -7.19 24.31 21.33
C GLU A 120 -6.34 24.53 22.59
N MET A 121 -5.08 24.08 22.57
CA MET A 121 -4.13 24.23 23.65
C MET A 121 -3.23 25.45 23.50
N LYS A 122 -3.29 26.17 22.36
CA LYS A 122 -2.41 27.28 21.97
C LYS A 122 -0.92 26.92 22.05
N LEU A 123 -0.58 25.71 21.66
CA LEU A 123 0.78 25.17 21.69
C LEU A 123 1.26 24.83 20.30
N ASP A 124 2.51 25.20 20.00
CA ASP A 124 3.21 24.87 18.77
C ASP A 124 4.52 24.15 19.09
N PHE A 125 4.79 23.06 18.36
CA PHE A 125 6.05 22.32 18.37
C PHE A 125 6.66 22.47 16.98
N LYS A 126 7.73 23.26 16.84
CA LYS A 126 8.36 23.56 15.55
C LYS A 126 9.58 22.70 15.31
N SER A 127 9.82 22.38 14.04
CA SER A 127 11.02 21.67 13.56
C SER A 127 11.30 20.35 14.26
N GLN A 128 10.25 19.62 14.63
CA GLN A 128 10.39 18.36 15.33
C GLN A 128 10.90 17.29 14.37
N GLN A 129 12.03 16.67 14.70
CA GLN A 129 12.60 15.55 13.96
C GLN A 129 12.64 14.31 14.85
N TYR A 130 12.08 13.22 14.37
CA TYR A 130 12.05 11.97 15.12
C TYR A 130 11.92 10.75 14.20
N HIS A 131 12.15 9.58 14.75
CA HIS A 131 12.09 8.32 14.05
C HIS A 131 11.01 7.44 14.65
N THR A 132 10.31 6.71 13.80
CA THR A 132 9.43 5.61 14.21
C THR A 132 9.74 4.36 13.39
N HIS A 133 9.33 3.23 13.92
CA HIS A 133 9.44 1.95 13.24
C HIS A 133 8.04 1.37 13.04
N SER A 134 7.78 0.87 11.84
CA SER A 134 6.52 0.25 11.50
C SER A 134 6.73 -1.19 11.09
N PHE A 135 5.87 -2.06 11.60
CA PHE A 135 5.77 -3.44 11.15
C PHE A 135 4.44 -3.62 10.45
N TYR A 136 4.48 -4.19 9.25
CA TYR A 136 3.32 -4.50 8.42
C TYR A 136 3.24 -6.00 8.20
N LEU A 137 2.03 -6.55 8.31
CA LEU A 137 1.70 -7.91 7.91
C LEU A 137 0.42 -7.86 7.07
N GLY A 138 0.46 -8.37 5.85
CA GLY A 138 -0.67 -8.40 4.95
C GLY A 138 -0.95 -9.80 4.42
N GLY A 139 -2.22 -10.08 4.20
CA GLY A 139 -2.69 -11.29 3.54
C GLY A 139 -3.83 -10.94 2.59
N GLU A 140 -3.77 -11.45 1.37
CA GLU A 140 -4.80 -11.30 0.35
C GLU A 140 -5.15 -12.67 -0.21
N VAL A 141 -6.43 -12.89 -0.43
CA VAL A 141 -6.97 -14.05 -1.14
C VAL A 141 -7.89 -13.58 -2.26
N GLY A 142 -7.95 -14.33 -3.32
CA GLY A 142 -8.90 -14.10 -4.40
C GLY A 142 -9.13 -15.34 -5.23
N TYR A 143 -10.13 -15.25 -6.07
CA TYR A 143 -10.50 -16.32 -6.97
C TYR A 143 -10.79 -15.76 -8.36
N ARG A 144 -10.09 -16.25 -9.39
CA ARG A 144 -10.30 -15.83 -10.78
C ARG A 144 -11.26 -16.75 -11.51
N PHE A 145 -12.42 -16.22 -11.86
CA PHE A 145 -13.36 -16.83 -12.79
C PHE A 145 -12.99 -16.43 -14.21
N ASN A 146 -12.51 -17.36 -15.02
CA ASN A 146 -12.19 -17.12 -16.42
C ASN A 146 -13.44 -17.20 -17.28
N LEU A 147 -13.67 -16.18 -18.10
CA LEU A 147 -14.82 -16.00 -18.99
C LEU A 147 -14.34 -15.78 -20.42
N GLY A 148 -13.77 -16.82 -21.02
CA GLY A 148 -13.13 -16.72 -22.33
C GLY A 148 -11.86 -15.85 -22.27
N SER A 149 -11.83 -14.74 -23.02
CA SER A 149 -10.73 -13.78 -22.98
C SER A 149 -10.79 -12.79 -21.80
N GLY A 150 -11.87 -12.83 -21.02
CA GLY A 150 -12.08 -12.00 -19.84
C GLY A 150 -12.03 -12.79 -18.54
N TYR A 151 -12.06 -12.07 -17.42
CA TYR A 151 -12.16 -12.65 -16.10
C TYR A 151 -12.91 -11.72 -15.13
N VAL A 152 -13.42 -12.33 -14.07
CA VAL A 152 -13.88 -11.63 -12.86
C VAL A 152 -13.17 -12.25 -11.66
N GLU A 153 -12.67 -11.40 -10.75
CA GLU A 153 -11.82 -11.83 -9.64
C GLU A 153 -12.23 -11.11 -8.34
N PRO A 154 -13.09 -11.71 -7.51
CA PRO A 154 -13.33 -11.26 -6.15
C PRO A 154 -12.07 -11.44 -5.30
N GLN A 155 -11.85 -10.49 -4.39
CA GLN A 155 -10.65 -10.38 -3.55
C GLN A 155 -11.03 -9.99 -2.14
N ALA A 156 -10.28 -10.50 -1.16
CA ALA A 156 -10.33 -10.08 0.22
C ALA A 156 -8.92 -9.91 0.77
N GLU A 157 -8.66 -8.82 1.50
CA GLU A 157 -7.35 -8.50 2.05
C GLU A 157 -7.50 -8.04 3.50
N VAL A 158 -6.53 -8.42 4.31
CA VAL A 158 -6.37 -7.93 5.69
C VAL A 158 -4.94 -7.45 5.88
N ILE A 159 -4.79 -6.26 6.44
CA ILE A 159 -3.50 -5.65 6.73
C ILE A 159 -3.44 -5.29 8.20
N TYR A 160 -2.44 -5.80 8.90
CA TYR A 160 -2.06 -5.38 10.24
C TYR A 160 -0.88 -4.43 10.17
N VAL A 161 -0.93 -3.34 10.92
CA VAL A 161 0.17 -2.39 11.08
C VAL A 161 0.40 -2.09 12.55
N LYS A 162 1.67 -2.03 12.96
CA LYS A 162 2.10 -1.60 14.28
C LYS A 162 3.20 -0.55 14.14
N ASN A 163 3.05 0.59 14.82
CA ASN A 163 4.03 1.66 14.84
C ASN A 163 4.59 1.84 16.25
N SER A 164 5.88 2.17 16.33
CA SER A 164 6.55 2.48 17.60
C SER A 164 6.11 3.84 18.15
N GLN A 165 6.35 4.05 19.44
CA GLN A 165 6.16 5.33 20.10
C GLN A 165 7.26 6.32 19.74
N ALA A 166 6.93 7.62 19.79
CA ALA A 166 7.88 8.72 19.76
C ALA A 166 7.57 9.74 20.87
N ASN A 167 8.63 10.28 21.49
CA ASN A 167 8.53 11.32 22.49
C ASN A 167 9.28 12.55 22.00
N LEU A 168 8.63 13.69 22.07
CA LEU A 168 9.13 14.99 21.64
C LEU A 168 9.00 15.98 22.79
N ALA A 169 9.84 17.00 22.81
CA ALA A 169 9.76 18.09 23.78
C ALA A 169 10.11 19.41 23.10
N ASP A 170 9.39 20.45 23.44
CA ASP A 170 9.64 21.81 22.98
C ASP A 170 9.12 22.80 24.01
N ASN A 171 9.92 23.84 24.33
CA ASN A 171 9.56 24.92 25.23
C ASN A 171 8.98 24.49 26.61
N GLY A 172 9.48 23.36 27.16
CA GLY A 172 8.99 22.81 28.43
C GLY A 172 7.76 21.94 28.34
N HIS A 173 7.16 21.81 27.16
CA HIS A 173 6.03 20.94 26.90
C HIS A 173 6.48 19.59 26.33
N LYS A 174 5.75 18.51 26.62
CA LYS A 174 6.00 17.16 26.14
C LYS A 174 4.90 16.72 25.18
N LEU A 175 5.31 16.23 24.00
CA LEU A 175 4.44 15.60 23.02
C LEU A 175 4.80 14.11 22.93
N THR A 176 3.87 13.24 23.29
CA THR A 176 4.03 11.79 23.18
C THR A 176 3.10 11.24 22.11
N ILE A 177 3.69 10.71 21.03
CA ILE A 177 2.97 9.93 20.03
C ILE A 177 3.07 8.48 20.47
N LYS A 178 2.01 7.95 21.07
CA LYS A 178 2.01 6.57 21.59
C LYS A 178 2.17 5.54 20.48
N ALA A 179 2.69 4.37 20.85
CA ALA A 179 2.69 3.21 19.96
C ALA A 179 1.25 2.97 19.46
N SER A 180 1.12 2.77 18.17
CA SER A 180 -0.18 2.58 17.52
C SER A 180 -0.27 1.25 16.82
N ASN A 181 -1.47 0.73 16.68
CA ASN A 181 -1.75 -0.41 15.85
C ASN A 181 -3.06 -0.21 15.07
N GLY A 182 -3.15 -0.90 13.94
CA GLY A 182 -4.33 -0.90 13.10
C GLY A 182 -4.52 -2.24 12.41
N LEU A 183 -5.77 -2.57 12.18
CA LEU A 183 -6.18 -3.69 11.35
C LEU A 183 -7.15 -3.15 10.30
N VAL A 184 -6.79 -3.31 9.04
CA VAL A 184 -7.56 -2.82 7.89
C VAL A 184 -8.05 -4.01 7.09
N GLY A 185 -9.32 -4.01 6.72
CA GLY A 185 -9.92 -4.97 5.80
C GLY A 185 -10.23 -4.32 4.46
N ARG A 186 -10.14 -5.10 3.39
CA ARG A 186 -10.59 -4.73 2.05
C ARG A 186 -11.31 -5.89 1.40
N LEU A 187 -12.45 -5.61 0.80
CA LEU A 187 -13.14 -6.49 -0.14
C LEU A 187 -13.18 -5.80 -1.49
N GLY A 188 -13.01 -6.53 -2.56
CA GLY A 188 -13.02 -5.96 -3.89
C GLY A 188 -13.36 -6.97 -4.96
N VAL A 189 -13.64 -6.46 -6.15
CA VAL A 189 -13.83 -7.24 -7.36
C VAL A 189 -13.07 -6.54 -8.49
N ASN A 190 -12.23 -7.29 -9.20
CA ASN A 190 -11.61 -6.87 -10.43
C ASN A 190 -12.25 -7.61 -11.61
N ALA A 191 -12.38 -6.95 -12.75
CA ALA A 191 -12.75 -7.56 -14.00
C ALA A 191 -11.79 -7.09 -15.10
N GLY A 192 -11.42 -7.98 -16.00
CA GLY A 192 -10.47 -7.64 -17.05
C GLY A 192 -10.71 -8.44 -18.31
N LYS A 193 -10.09 -7.96 -19.40
CA LYS A 193 -10.09 -8.63 -20.70
C LYS A 193 -8.70 -8.59 -21.31
N THR A 194 -8.26 -9.74 -21.81
CA THR A 194 -6.96 -9.90 -22.46
C THR A 194 -7.12 -9.84 -23.98
N PHE A 195 -6.24 -9.08 -24.59
CA PHE A 195 -6.10 -8.93 -26.04
C PHE A 195 -4.74 -9.47 -26.46
N GLU A 196 -4.71 -10.23 -27.53
CA GLU A 196 -3.46 -10.69 -28.14
C GLU A 196 -3.02 -9.70 -29.22
N ILE A 197 -1.79 -9.22 -29.13
CA ILE A 197 -1.18 -8.25 -30.05
C ILE A 197 0.16 -8.84 -30.53
N GLY A 198 0.11 -9.62 -31.63
CA GLY A 198 1.28 -10.37 -32.10
C GLY A 198 1.73 -11.40 -31.07
N GLN A 199 2.97 -11.29 -30.60
CA GLN A 199 3.52 -12.16 -29.54
C GLN A 199 3.28 -11.63 -28.12
N SER A 200 2.68 -10.45 -28.00
CA SER A 200 2.41 -9.79 -26.72
C SER A 200 0.95 -10.00 -26.31
N LYS A 201 0.69 -9.93 -25.01
CA LYS A 201 -0.67 -9.92 -24.43
C LYS A 201 -0.87 -8.65 -23.63
N ALA A 202 -1.98 -7.98 -23.85
CA ALA A 202 -2.38 -6.80 -23.10
C ALA A 202 -3.70 -7.10 -22.38
N THR A 203 -3.73 -6.90 -21.05
CA THR A 203 -4.93 -7.09 -20.23
C THR A 203 -5.36 -5.75 -19.67
N ALA A 204 -6.48 -5.22 -20.16
CA ALA A 204 -7.15 -4.09 -19.57
C ALA A 204 -8.08 -4.58 -18.45
N TRP A 205 -8.08 -3.87 -17.30
CA TRP A 205 -8.89 -4.26 -16.16
C TRP A 205 -9.42 -3.04 -15.39
N ALA A 206 -10.51 -3.25 -14.69
CA ALA A 206 -11.10 -2.29 -13.76
C ALA A 206 -11.45 -2.99 -12.45
N GLY A 207 -11.37 -2.25 -11.36
CA GLY A 207 -11.67 -2.75 -10.02
C GLY A 207 -12.50 -1.77 -9.21
N ILE A 208 -13.27 -2.33 -8.30
CA ILE A 208 -13.96 -1.62 -7.24
C ILE A 208 -13.73 -2.33 -5.93
N GLY A 209 -13.53 -1.60 -4.86
CA GLY A 209 -13.29 -2.15 -3.54
C GLY A 209 -13.87 -1.31 -2.43
N TYR A 210 -14.09 -1.94 -1.30
CA TYR A 210 -14.44 -1.30 -0.05
C TYR A 210 -13.38 -1.62 0.98
N GLN A 211 -12.79 -0.59 1.57
CA GLN A 211 -11.75 -0.69 2.59
C GLN A 211 -12.22 -0.03 3.87
N TRP A 212 -11.96 -0.67 5.02
CA TRP A 212 -12.37 -0.13 6.32
C TRP A 212 -11.37 -0.48 7.42
N ASP A 213 -11.31 0.37 8.44
CA ASP A 213 -10.58 0.10 9.68
C ASP A 213 -11.38 -0.91 10.53
N ILE A 214 -10.93 -2.15 10.63
CA ILE A 214 -11.49 -3.17 11.54
C ILE A 214 -11.16 -2.79 12.97
N ALA A 215 -9.89 -2.46 13.23
CA ALA A 215 -9.40 -1.98 14.51
C ALA A 215 -8.39 -0.86 14.29
N LYS A 216 -8.42 0.15 15.15
CA LYS A 216 -7.49 1.29 15.12
C LYS A 216 -7.25 1.79 16.53
N ARG A 217 -5.99 1.87 16.91
CA ARG A 217 -5.56 2.46 18.16
C ARG A 217 -4.41 3.40 17.89
N ASN A 218 -4.65 4.69 18.05
CA ASN A 218 -3.62 5.73 18.03
C ASN A 218 -3.96 6.79 19.06
N GLU A 219 -2.96 7.34 19.70
CA GLU A 219 -3.12 8.36 20.75
C GLU A 219 -1.92 9.31 20.73
N ILE A 220 -2.21 10.58 20.79
CA ILE A 220 -1.23 11.64 20.97
C ILE A 220 -1.53 12.33 22.31
N LEU A 221 -0.50 12.48 23.15
CA LEU A 221 -0.60 13.19 24.43
C LEU A 221 0.25 14.46 24.37
N VAL A 222 -0.34 15.56 24.83
CA VAL A 222 0.37 16.82 25.10
C VAL A 222 0.34 17.02 26.59
N ASP A 223 1.51 17.02 27.24
CA ASP A 223 1.67 17.12 28.70
C ASP A 223 0.80 16.09 29.47
N GLY A 224 0.64 14.91 28.89
CA GLY A 224 -0.18 13.83 29.45
C GLY A 224 -1.68 13.91 29.14
N ILE A 225 -2.15 14.94 28.46
CA ILE A 225 -3.55 15.12 28.07
C ILE A 225 -3.75 14.62 26.64
N SER A 226 -4.78 13.81 26.41
CA SER A 226 -5.08 13.28 25.06
C SER A 226 -5.53 14.40 24.11
N ALA A 227 -4.80 14.53 23.00
CA ALA A 227 -5.02 15.51 21.94
C ALA A 227 -5.48 14.89 20.62
N SER A 228 -5.76 13.60 20.59
CA SER A 228 -6.13 12.87 19.37
C SER A 228 -7.47 12.18 19.47
N ASN A 229 -8.13 12.05 18.31
CA ASN A 229 -9.39 11.33 18.16
C ASN A 229 -9.21 10.16 17.18
N SER A 230 -9.24 8.95 17.71
CA SER A 230 -9.03 7.69 16.95
C SER A 230 -10.32 7.21 16.31
N LYS A 231 -10.88 7.96 15.35
CA LYS A 231 -12.07 7.52 14.61
C LYS A 231 -11.69 6.56 13.49
N LYS A 232 -12.40 5.44 13.40
CA LYS A 232 -12.32 4.51 12.27
C LYS A 232 -12.76 5.18 10.97
N ASP A 233 -12.15 4.76 9.87
CA ASP A 233 -12.45 5.22 8.51
C ASP A 233 -12.92 4.06 7.63
N ALA A 234 -13.71 4.39 6.62
CA ALA A 234 -14.10 3.47 5.57
C ALA A 234 -14.26 4.24 4.26
N ARG A 235 -13.85 3.62 3.15
CA ARG A 235 -13.86 4.26 1.83
C ARG A 235 -14.07 3.26 0.71
N MET A 236 -14.60 3.74 -0.40
CA MET A 236 -14.64 3.00 -1.65
C MET A 236 -13.39 3.31 -2.47
N LEU A 237 -12.84 2.28 -3.10
CA LEU A 237 -11.70 2.32 -4.01
C LEU A 237 -12.18 2.04 -5.42
N MET A 238 -11.60 2.73 -6.38
CA MET A 238 -11.83 2.52 -7.82
C MET A 238 -10.48 2.45 -8.51
N ASP A 239 -10.31 1.44 -9.33
CA ASP A 239 -9.06 1.14 -10.02
C ASP A 239 -9.30 0.94 -11.50
N LEU A 240 -8.34 1.38 -12.32
CA LEU A 240 -8.22 1.07 -13.72
C LEU A 240 -6.78 0.69 -14.03
N GLY A 241 -6.56 -0.31 -14.87
CA GLY A 241 -5.20 -0.69 -15.19
C GLY A 241 -5.04 -1.42 -16.52
N LEU A 242 -3.78 -1.51 -16.90
CA LEU A 242 -3.31 -2.20 -18.09
C LEU A 242 -2.06 -3.00 -17.72
N ASN A 243 -2.09 -4.30 -17.97
CA ASN A 243 -0.94 -5.18 -17.84
C ASN A 243 -0.52 -5.65 -19.23
N ILE A 244 0.74 -5.46 -19.58
CA ILE A 244 1.32 -5.86 -20.86
C ILE A 244 2.39 -6.92 -20.59
N ARG A 245 2.21 -8.10 -21.15
CA ARG A 245 3.26 -9.10 -21.26
C ARG A 245 3.87 -8.99 -22.65
N ALA A 246 5.03 -8.32 -22.73
CA ALA A 246 5.71 -8.08 -23.99
C ALA A 246 6.28 -9.37 -24.61
N ASN A 247 6.72 -10.30 -23.75
CA ASN A 247 7.18 -11.65 -24.09
C ASN A 247 7.11 -12.55 -22.84
N ASN A 248 7.64 -13.76 -22.92
CA ASN A 248 7.63 -14.71 -21.79
C ASN A 248 8.44 -14.23 -20.55
N LYS A 249 9.29 -13.21 -20.71
CA LYS A 249 10.19 -12.73 -19.65
C LYS A 249 9.82 -11.36 -19.12
N LEU A 250 9.23 -10.48 -19.94
CA LEU A 250 9.02 -9.06 -19.59
C LEU A 250 7.52 -8.77 -19.44
N SER A 251 7.15 -8.26 -18.29
CA SER A 251 5.81 -7.76 -18.00
C SER A 251 5.86 -6.32 -17.48
N ILE A 252 4.91 -5.50 -17.89
CA ILE A 252 4.76 -4.10 -17.49
C ILE A 252 3.31 -3.88 -17.07
N GLY A 253 3.11 -3.23 -15.95
CA GLY A 253 1.79 -2.83 -15.45
C GLY A 253 1.69 -1.33 -15.26
N LEU A 254 0.53 -0.77 -15.55
CA LEU A 254 0.18 0.61 -15.27
C LEU A 254 -1.23 0.62 -14.66
N SER A 255 -1.43 1.37 -13.60
CA SER A 255 -2.76 1.52 -13.01
C SER A 255 -2.98 2.88 -12.36
N LEU A 256 -4.25 3.28 -12.32
CA LEU A 256 -4.77 4.47 -11.66
C LEU A 256 -5.68 4.03 -10.53
N GLU A 257 -5.63 4.71 -9.40
CA GLU A 257 -6.52 4.50 -8.26
C GLU A 257 -7.03 5.81 -7.72
N GLY A 258 -8.30 5.82 -7.34
CA GLY A 258 -8.93 6.87 -6.56
C GLY A 258 -9.81 6.28 -5.46
N SER A 259 -10.11 7.06 -4.43
CA SER A 259 -11.06 6.66 -3.38
C SER A 259 -12.00 7.79 -3.00
N VAL A 260 -13.19 7.41 -2.52
CA VAL A 260 -14.27 8.33 -2.14
C VAL A 260 -14.96 7.86 -0.86
N PHE A 261 -15.71 8.77 -0.23
CA PHE A 261 -16.55 8.54 0.96
C PHE A 261 -15.77 8.30 2.27
N GLY A 262 -14.46 8.31 2.25
CA GLY A 262 -13.63 8.22 3.45
C GLY A 262 -13.39 9.60 4.06
N LYS A 263 -13.01 9.63 5.35
CA LYS A 263 -12.43 10.83 5.99
C LYS A 263 -11.07 11.16 5.42
N TYR A 264 -10.41 10.14 4.92
CA TYR A 264 -9.15 10.20 4.21
C TYR A 264 -9.32 9.54 2.85
N ASN A 265 -9.10 10.27 1.77
CA ASN A 265 -9.22 9.77 0.41
C ASN A 265 -7.92 9.92 -0.37
N THR A 266 -7.69 9.00 -1.28
CA THR A 266 -6.72 9.14 -2.36
C THR A 266 -7.45 9.84 -3.51
N ASP A 267 -7.07 11.08 -3.81
CA ASP A 267 -7.68 11.83 -4.91
C ASP A 267 -7.31 11.20 -6.25
N LEU A 268 -6.03 10.85 -6.40
CA LEU A 268 -5.49 10.11 -7.53
C LEU A 268 -4.14 9.52 -7.16
N SER A 269 -3.90 8.27 -7.52
CA SER A 269 -2.58 7.68 -7.58
C SER A 269 -2.31 6.97 -8.89
N VAL A 270 -1.06 6.99 -9.31
CA VAL A 270 -0.55 6.33 -10.52
C VAL A 270 0.49 5.32 -10.07
N ASN A 271 0.32 4.09 -10.50
CA ASN A 271 1.25 3.00 -10.22
C ASN A 271 1.78 2.41 -11.52
N SER A 272 3.07 2.21 -11.59
CA SER A 272 3.73 1.49 -12.67
C SER A 272 4.61 0.40 -12.08
N ASN A 273 4.56 -0.79 -12.65
CA ASN A 273 5.45 -1.88 -12.30
C ASN A 273 6.07 -2.50 -13.56
N ILE A 274 7.24 -3.08 -13.37
CA ILE A 274 7.96 -3.85 -14.38
C ILE A 274 8.52 -5.11 -13.73
N ARG A 275 8.42 -6.25 -14.42
CA ARG A 275 8.96 -7.53 -14.00
C ARG A 275 9.73 -8.18 -15.12
N TYR A 276 10.92 -8.67 -14.81
CA TYR A 276 11.71 -9.53 -15.65
C TYR A 276 11.87 -10.91 -15.00
N SER A 277 11.46 -11.94 -15.71
CA SER A 277 11.46 -13.36 -15.26
C SER A 277 12.49 -14.15 -16.06
N PHE A 278 13.25 -15.04 -15.39
CA PHE A 278 14.34 -15.81 -15.99
C PHE A 278 14.53 -17.20 -15.35
#